data_5c53d7a9dc9e2a102e72a1126019c2fb
#
_entry.id   5c53d7a9dc9e2a102e72a1126019c2fb
#
_cell.length_a   1.000
_cell.length_b   1.000
_cell.length_c   1.000
_cell.angle_alpha   90.00
_cell.angle_beta   90.00
_cell.angle_gamma   90.00
#
_symmetry.space_group_name_H-M   'P 1'
#
loop_
_entity.id
_entity.type
_entity.pdbx_description
1 polymer ?
#
loop_
_entity_poly.entity_id
_entity_poly.type
_entity_poly.pdbx_seq_one_letter_code
_entity_poly.pdbx_strand_id
1 'polypeptide(L)'
;MTSRETRAADAAGARQADAQVRSSIDVPPDLVVGLLGSADENLRALERTLSADLHVRGNAVTLCGEPADVALAERVISELIAIVASGQSLTPEVVRHSVAMLVGTGNESPAEVLTLDILSRRGKTIRPKTLNQKRYVDAIDANTIVFGIGPAGTGKTYLAMAKAVHALQTKQVTRIILTRPAVEAGERLGFLPGTLSEKIDPYLRPLYDALYDMMDPELIPKLMSAGVIEVAPLA
;
A
#
# COMPACT_ATOMS: atom_id res chain seq x y z
N MET A 1 -2.79 30.54 -60.59
CA MET A 1 -3.33 30.07 -59.29
C MET A 1 -2.79 28.69 -59.05
N THR A 2 -1.67 28.44 -58.37
CA THR A 2 -1.28 27.06 -57.92
C THR A 2 0.11 26.97 -57.27
N SER A 3 0.68 27.95 -56.65
CA SER A 3 1.99 27.78 -55.99
C SER A 3 2.08 28.43 -54.59
N ARG A 4 1.02 29.04 -54.09
CA ARG A 4 1.00 29.65 -52.75
C ARG A 4 0.20 28.87 -51.71
N GLU A 5 -0.69 27.98 -52.12
CA GLU A 5 -1.50 27.17 -51.17
C GLU A 5 -0.79 25.93 -50.67
N THR A 6 0.14 25.37 -51.48
CA THR A 6 0.90 24.18 -51.07
C THR A 6 1.98 24.47 -50.01
N ARG A 7 2.44 25.75 -49.90
CA ARG A 7 3.43 26.13 -48.87
C ARG A 7 2.83 26.46 -47.50
N ALA A 8 1.52 26.71 -47.44
CA ALA A 8 0.85 26.98 -46.16
C ALA A 8 0.43 25.69 -45.41
N ALA A 9 0.23 24.59 -46.13
CA ALA A 9 -0.11 23.30 -45.54
C ALA A 9 1.12 22.59 -44.91
N ASP A 10 2.31 22.76 -45.52
CA ASP A 10 3.56 22.21 -44.98
C ASP A 10 4.08 22.97 -43.74
N ALA A 11 3.68 24.24 -43.56
CA ALA A 11 4.07 25.04 -42.39
C ALA A 11 3.19 24.78 -41.14
N ALA A 12 2.02 24.17 -41.31
CA ALA A 12 1.12 23.80 -40.19
C ALA A 12 1.45 22.42 -39.60
N GLY A 13 2.11 21.54 -40.38
CA GLY A 13 2.55 20.20 -39.90
C GLY A 13 3.85 20.20 -39.13
N ALA A 14 4.62 21.30 -39.14
CA ALA A 14 5.96 21.36 -38.53
C ALA A 14 6.00 22.06 -37.15
N ARG A 15 4.87 22.22 -36.45
CA ARG A 15 4.81 22.91 -35.14
C ARG A 15 4.33 22.05 -33.99
N GLN A 16 4.43 20.75 -34.08
CA GLN A 16 4.32 19.83 -32.98
C GLN A 16 5.61 19.01 -32.83
N ALA A 17 6.76 19.69 -32.96
CA ALA A 17 8.04 19.14 -32.50
C ALA A 17 8.06 19.25 -30.98
N ASP A 18 7.90 18.12 -30.30
CA ASP A 18 8.21 17.79 -28.92
C ASP A 18 8.93 18.91 -28.16
N ALA A 19 8.17 19.68 -27.37
CA ALA A 19 8.75 20.56 -26.36
C ALA A 19 9.24 19.68 -25.21
N GLN A 20 10.40 19.04 -25.40
CA GLN A 20 11.04 18.33 -24.29
C GLN A 20 11.37 19.32 -23.18
N VAL A 21 10.86 19.07 -22.01
CA VAL A 21 11.14 19.82 -20.79
C VAL A 21 12.21 19.08 -20.02
N ARG A 22 13.11 19.85 -19.42
CA ARG A 22 14.10 19.34 -18.49
C ARG A 22 13.87 19.94 -17.10
N SER A 23 13.81 19.08 -16.10
CA SER A 23 13.72 19.47 -14.69
C SER A 23 14.82 18.77 -13.87
N SER A 24 15.17 19.36 -12.74
CA SER A 24 16.16 18.79 -11.81
C SER A 24 15.68 18.90 -10.39
N ILE A 25 15.75 17.79 -9.65
CA ILE A 25 15.38 17.68 -8.25
C ILE A 25 16.63 17.37 -7.45
N ASP A 26 16.94 18.20 -6.46
CA ASP A 26 18.01 17.93 -5.51
C ASP A 26 17.48 17.07 -4.35
N VAL A 27 18.02 15.87 -4.23
CA VAL A 27 17.69 14.92 -3.16
C VAL A 27 18.64 15.18 -1.98
N PRO A 28 18.16 15.26 -0.73
CA PRO A 28 19.04 15.32 0.43
C PRO A 28 20.05 14.17 0.42
N PRO A 29 21.37 14.46 0.63
CA PRO A 29 22.43 13.46 0.46
C PRO A 29 22.24 12.18 1.29
N ASP A 30 21.68 12.30 2.48
CA ASP A 30 21.34 11.22 3.40
C ASP A 30 20.21 10.32 2.91
N LEU A 31 19.35 10.81 2.00
CA LEU A 31 18.22 10.07 1.45
C LEU A 31 18.51 9.41 0.10
N VAL A 32 19.58 9.81 -0.58
CA VAL A 32 19.92 9.31 -1.95
C VAL A 32 20.00 7.79 -1.98
N VAL A 33 20.71 7.18 -1.04
CA VAL A 33 20.90 5.72 -1.01
C VAL A 33 19.57 5.02 -0.77
N GLY A 34 18.72 5.56 0.11
CA GLY A 34 17.38 5.04 0.37
C GLY A 34 16.46 5.16 -0.85
N LEU A 35 16.57 6.27 -1.59
CA LEU A 35 15.76 6.52 -2.79
C LEU A 35 16.16 5.58 -3.94
N LEU A 36 17.47 5.46 -4.24
CA LEU A 36 17.96 4.65 -5.36
C LEU A 36 17.90 3.15 -5.09
N GLY A 37 17.98 2.76 -3.81
CA GLY A 37 18.01 1.37 -3.38
C GLY A 37 19.35 0.69 -3.59
N SER A 38 19.47 -0.55 -3.13
CA SER A 38 20.66 -1.38 -3.30
C SER A 38 20.90 -1.65 -4.78
N ALA A 39 22.12 -1.35 -5.27
CA ALA A 39 22.48 -1.51 -6.69
C ALA A 39 21.48 -0.84 -7.65
N ASP A 40 20.93 0.33 -7.28
CA ASP A 40 19.99 1.13 -8.08
C ASP A 40 18.69 0.40 -8.46
N GLU A 41 18.23 -0.54 -7.62
CA GLU A 41 17.03 -1.34 -7.91
C GLU A 41 15.75 -0.49 -8.00
N ASN A 42 15.63 0.54 -7.16
CA ASN A 42 14.52 1.47 -7.19
C ASN A 42 14.59 2.41 -8.39
N LEU A 43 15.81 2.88 -8.75
CA LEU A 43 16.01 3.68 -9.95
C LEU A 43 15.57 2.91 -11.20
N ARG A 44 15.99 1.64 -11.34
CA ARG A 44 15.54 0.79 -12.46
C ARG A 44 14.02 0.55 -12.45
N ALA A 45 13.38 0.52 -11.28
CA ALA A 45 11.93 0.41 -11.19
C ALA A 45 11.25 1.70 -11.69
N LEU A 46 11.80 2.87 -11.37
CA LEU A 46 11.35 4.16 -11.88
C LEU A 46 11.48 4.25 -13.40
N GLU A 47 12.67 3.96 -13.94
CA GLU A 47 12.96 3.97 -15.38
C GLU A 47 12.03 3.06 -16.19
N ARG A 48 11.60 1.94 -15.61
CA ARG A 48 10.66 1.01 -16.27
C ARG A 48 9.19 1.44 -16.19
N THR A 49 8.87 2.34 -15.28
CA THR A 49 7.47 2.66 -14.96
C THR A 49 7.10 4.07 -15.42
N LEU A 50 8.06 4.97 -15.51
CA LEU A 50 7.89 6.33 -15.97
C LEU A 50 8.28 6.45 -17.44
N SER A 51 7.59 7.35 -18.17
CA SER A 51 7.90 7.67 -19.56
C SER A 51 9.01 8.73 -19.68
N ALA A 52 9.23 9.54 -18.63
CA ALA A 52 10.31 10.51 -18.59
C ALA A 52 11.66 9.81 -18.41
N ASP A 53 12.69 10.29 -19.11
CA ASP A 53 14.08 9.85 -18.95
C ASP A 53 14.65 10.39 -17.64
N LEU A 54 15.24 9.49 -16.83
CA LEU A 54 15.84 9.82 -15.55
C LEU A 54 17.37 9.73 -15.64
N HIS A 55 18.06 10.77 -15.17
CA HIS A 55 19.51 10.79 -15.05
C HIS A 55 19.92 11.22 -13.66
N VAL A 56 20.64 10.36 -12.93
CA VAL A 56 21.13 10.65 -11.59
C VAL A 56 22.62 11.02 -11.64
N ARG A 57 22.96 12.16 -11.03
CA ARG A 57 24.36 12.58 -10.89
C ARG A 57 24.60 13.13 -9.48
N GLY A 58 25.28 12.35 -8.65
CA GLY A 58 25.43 12.68 -7.23
C GLY A 58 24.08 12.64 -6.51
N ASN A 59 23.66 13.78 -6.02
CA ASN A 59 22.34 13.95 -5.37
C ASN A 59 21.29 14.61 -6.27
N ALA A 60 21.63 14.96 -7.51
CA ALA A 60 20.69 15.57 -8.44
C ALA A 60 20.06 14.52 -9.35
N VAL A 61 18.73 14.50 -9.40
CA VAL A 61 17.92 13.71 -10.33
C VAL A 61 17.40 14.63 -11.42
N THR A 62 17.85 14.42 -12.65
CA THR A 62 17.42 15.18 -13.82
C THR A 62 16.37 14.37 -14.58
N LEU A 63 15.27 15.02 -14.93
CA LEU A 63 14.14 14.48 -15.65
C LEU A 63 14.06 15.14 -17.02
N CYS A 64 13.88 14.36 -18.08
CA CYS A 64 13.73 14.84 -19.45
C CYS A 64 12.55 14.12 -20.11
N GLY A 65 11.74 14.84 -20.89
CA GLY A 65 10.61 14.25 -21.61
C GLY A 65 9.50 15.24 -21.92
N GLU A 66 8.32 14.72 -22.22
CA GLU A 66 7.15 15.56 -22.41
C GLU A 66 6.74 16.25 -21.08
N PRO A 67 6.14 17.44 -21.13
CA PRO A 67 5.78 18.22 -19.92
C PRO A 67 4.93 17.43 -18.92
N ALA A 68 3.98 16.63 -19.39
CA ALA A 68 3.12 15.82 -18.53
C ALA A 68 3.88 14.67 -17.84
N ASP A 69 4.79 14.02 -18.56
CA ASP A 69 5.60 12.91 -18.04
C ASP A 69 6.62 13.42 -17.03
N VAL A 70 7.24 14.57 -17.30
CA VAL A 70 8.18 15.20 -16.35
C VAL A 70 7.45 15.64 -15.09
N ALA A 71 6.27 16.26 -15.19
CA ALA A 71 5.48 16.65 -14.03
C ALA A 71 5.03 15.45 -13.19
N LEU A 72 4.66 14.34 -13.82
CA LEU A 72 4.35 13.09 -13.11
C LEU A 72 5.60 12.54 -12.40
N ALA A 73 6.73 12.50 -13.10
CA ALA A 73 7.99 12.00 -12.54
C ALA A 73 8.47 12.85 -11.36
N GLU A 74 8.36 14.20 -11.44
CA GLU A 74 8.65 15.10 -10.32
C GLU A 74 7.80 14.79 -9.10
N ARG A 75 6.50 14.62 -9.31
CA ARG A 75 5.56 14.28 -8.24
C ARG A 75 5.88 12.93 -7.62
N VAL A 76 6.17 11.90 -8.43
CA VAL A 76 6.58 10.58 -7.95
C VAL A 76 7.84 10.67 -7.09
N ILE A 77 8.89 11.33 -7.58
CA ILE A 77 10.16 11.44 -6.85
C ILE A 77 9.97 12.19 -5.54
N SER A 78 9.21 13.27 -5.52
CA SER A 78 8.91 14.03 -4.31
C SER A 78 8.21 13.17 -3.25
N GLU A 79 7.23 12.36 -3.65
CA GLU A 79 6.53 11.43 -2.76
C GLU A 79 7.47 10.32 -2.23
N LEU A 80 8.34 9.77 -3.09
CA LEU A 80 9.30 8.75 -2.66
C LEU A 80 10.36 9.32 -1.69
N ILE A 81 10.80 10.57 -1.90
CA ILE A 81 11.67 11.27 -0.94
C ILE A 81 10.98 11.41 0.41
N ALA A 82 9.69 11.78 0.44
CA ALA A 82 8.93 11.89 1.68
C ALA A 82 8.78 10.53 2.40
N ILE A 83 8.59 9.43 1.66
CA ILE A 83 8.54 8.07 2.22
C ILE A 83 9.90 7.72 2.86
N VAL A 84 11.01 7.95 2.17
CA VAL A 84 12.36 7.67 2.71
C VAL A 84 12.66 8.55 3.92
N ALA A 85 12.31 9.84 3.86
CA ALA A 85 12.49 10.79 4.95
C ALA A 85 11.71 10.40 6.22
N SER A 86 10.59 9.69 6.09
CA SER A 86 9.85 9.12 7.22
C SER A 86 10.53 7.90 7.85
N GLY A 87 11.71 7.49 7.35
CA GLY A 87 12.45 6.32 7.84
C GLY A 87 11.96 4.99 7.29
N GLN A 88 11.15 5.00 6.23
CA GLN A 88 10.70 3.77 5.58
C GLN A 88 11.68 3.29 4.52
N SER A 89 11.81 1.95 4.44
CA SER A 89 12.58 1.32 3.38
C SER A 89 11.80 1.35 2.06
N LEU A 90 12.37 1.95 1.04
CA LEU A 90 11.84 1.93 -0.31
C LEU A 90 12.25 0.64 -1.01
N THR A 91 11.30 -0.01 -1.64
CA THR A 91 11.53 -1.21 -2.48
C THR A 91 10.97 -0.98 -3.88
N PRO A 92 11.42 -1.74 -4.90
CA PRO A 92 10.87 -1.63 -6.25
C PRO A 92 9.35 -1.83 -6.32
N GLU A 93 8.77 -2.58 -5.39
CA GLU A 93 7.33 -2.78 -5.30
C GLU A 93 6.62 -1.51 -4.80
N VAL A 94 7.17 -0.86 -3.78
CA VAL A 94 6.67 0.43 -3.27
C VAL A 94 6.74 1.50 -4.35
N VAL A 95 7.83 1.56 -5.12
CA VAL A 95 7.99 2.47 -6.27
C VAL A 95 6.85 2.26 -7.28
N ARG A 96 6.64 1.02 -7.73
CA ARG A 96 5.56 0.71 -8.69
C ARG A 96 4.17 1.07 -8.16
N HIS A 97 3.90 0.79 -6.88
CA HIS A 97 2.63 1.17 -6.26
C HIS A 97 2.44 2.67 -6.17
N SER A 98 3.49 3.43 -5.83
CA SER A 98 3.44 4.90 -5.77
C SER A 98 3.13 5.50 -7.13
N VAL A 99 3.80 5.02 -8.19
CA VAL A 99 3.50 5.46 -9.57
C VAL A 99 2.05 5.14 -9.94
N ALA A 100 1.58 3.90 -9.68
CA ALA A 100 0.22 3.49 -9.99
C ALA A 100 -0.84 4.35 -9.25
N MET A 101 -0.57 4.75 -8.01
CA MET A 101 -1.44 5.65 -7.25
C MET A 101 -1.54 7.04 -7.89
N LEU A 102 -0.42 7.58 -8.38
CA LEU A 102 -0.37 8.92 -8.97
C LEU A 102 -0.89 8.98 -10.42
N VAL A 103 -0.77 7.88 -11.17
CA VAL A 103 -1.36 7.74 -12.52
C VAL A 103 -2.88 7.56 -12.44
N GLY A 104 -3.38 6.95 -11.36
CA GLY A 104 -4.81 6.80 -11.11
C GLY A 104 -5.50 8.15 -10.82
N THR A 105 -6.82 8.14 -10.84
CA THR A 105 -7.66 9.33 -10.58
C THR A 105 -7.67 9.80 -9.12
N GLY A 106 -6.84 9.23 -8.27
CA GLY A 106 -6.76 9.55 -6.84
C GLY A 106 -5.90 10.80 -6.57
N ASN A 107 -6.43 11.73 -5.80
CA ASN A 107 -5.70 12.93 -5.34
C ASN A 107 -4.87 12.64 -4.06
N GLU A 108 -4.77 11.38 -3.64
CA GLU A 108 -4.14 10.97 -2.39
C GLU A 108 -2.63 10.81 -2.58
N SER A 109 -1.87 11.31 -1.62
CA SER A 109 -0.41 11.23 -1.61
C SER A 109 0.05 9.80 -1.27
N PRO A 110 0.91 9.15 -2.09
CA PRO A 110 1.54 7.89 -1.73
C PRO A 110 2.25 7.91 -0.38
N ALA A 111 2.91 9.02 -0.03
CA ALA A 111 3.56 9.18 1.25
C ALA A 111 2.54 9.12 2.40
N GLU A 112 1.42 9.81 2.32
CA GLU A 112 0.36 9.76 3.35
C GLU A 112 -0.22 8.35 3.50
N VAL A 113 -0.40 7.62 2.38
CA VAL A 113 -0.92 6.25 2.40
C VAL A 113 0.06 5.29 3.05
N LEU A 114 1.32 5.33 2.61
CA LEU A 114 2.32 4.33 2.98
C LEU A 114 3.00 4.62 4.32
N THR A 115 2.92 5.84 4.84
CA THR A 115 3.45 6.20 6.17
C THR A 115 2.44 6.07 7.30
N LEU A 116 1.16 5.75 7.00
CA LEU A 116 0.12 5.56 8.01
C LEU A 116 0.40 4.33 8.87
N ASP A 117 0.76 4.55 10.13
CA ASP A 117 0.97 3.48 11.10
C ASP A 117 -0.36 3.05 11.73
N ILE A 118 -0.78 1.82 11.48
CA ILE A 118 -1.97 1.23 12.11
C ILE A 118 -1.60 0.67 13.47
N LEU A 119 -0.55 -0.13 13.51
CA LEU A 119 -0.07 -0.82 14.70
C LEU A 119 1.44 -1.00 14.62
N SER A 120 2.15 -0.68 15.70
CA SER A 120 3.59 -0.86 15.79
C SER A 120 3.96 -1.78 16.94
N ARG A 121 4.79 -2.82 16.68
CA ARG A 121 5.23 -3.77 17.68
C ARG A 121 6.64 -4.28 17.38
N ARG A 122 7.55 -4.20 18.38
CA ARG A 122 8.93 -4.73 18.31
C ARG A 122 9.66 -4.37 17.01
N GLY A 123 9.48 -3.13 16.52
CA GLY A 123 10.08 -2.64 15.28
C GLY A 123 9.36 -3.05 13.99
N LYS A 124 8.31 -3.89 14.08
CA LYS A 124 7.42 -4.21 12.97
C LYS A 124 6.21 -3.29 13.01
N THR A 125 6.00 -2.54 11.95
CA THR A 125 4.84 -1.64 11.81
C THR A 125 3.91 -2.16 10.71
N ILE A 126 2.62 -2.24 11.04
CA ILE A 126 1.57 -2.61 10.10
C ILE A 126 1.02 -1.34 9.47
N ARG A 127 1.05 -1.28 8.14
CA ARG A 127 0.63 -0.14 7.32
C ARG A 127 -0.18 -0.59 6.11
N PRO A 128 -1.06 0.28 5.57
CA PRO A 128 -1.64 0.06 4.26
C PRO A 128 -0.52 0.05 3.21
N LYS A 129 -0.57 -0.87 2.26
CA LYS A 129 0.37 -0.96 1.13
C LYS A 129 -0.22 -0.43 -0.18
N THR A 130 -1.52 -0.16 -0.19
CA THR A 130 -2.25 0.33 -1.37
C THR A 130 -3.30 1.34 -0.94
N LEU A 131 -3.72 2.18 -1.88
CA LEU A 131 -4.78 3.15 -1.68
C LEU A 131 -6.09 2.51 -1.19
N ASN A 132 -6.49 1.38 -1.78
CA ASN A 132 -7.71 0.69 -1.36
C ASN A 132 -7.61 0.13 0.06
N GLN A 133 -6.41 -0.30 0.49
CA GLN A 133 -6.17 -0.69 1.87
C GLN A 133 -6.28 0.50 2.82
N LYS A 134 -5.75 1.69 2.44
CA LYS A 134 -5.92 2.91 3.22
C LYS A 134 -7.40 3.28 3.35
N ARG A 135 -8.13 3.33 2.24
CA ARG A 135 -9.58 3.61 2.25
C ARG A 135 -10.36 2.65 3.15
N TYR A 136 -9.95 1.37 3.17
CA TYR A 136 -10.55 0.38 4.06
C TYR A 136 -10.25 0.68 5.54
N VAL A 137 -9.01 1.05 5.86
CA VAL A 137 -8.61 1.46 7.21
C VAL A 137 -9.35 2.72 7.65
N ASP A 138 -9.41 3.75 6.79
CA ASP A 138 -10.14 5.00 7.04
C ASP A 138 -11.65 4.74 7.25
N ALA A 139 -12.22 3.82 6.47
CA ALA A 139 -13.62 3.43 6.63
C ALA A 139 -13.88 2.75 7.99
N ILE A 140 -12.96 1.93 8.49
CA ILE A 140 -13.05 1.32 9.83
C ILE A 140 -12.99 2.40 10.92
N ASP A 141 -12.19 3.43 10.75
CA ASP A 141 -12.10 4.53 11.72
C ASP A 141 -13.33 5.42 11.73
N ALA A 142 -13.96 5.60 10.59
CA ALA A 142 -15.07 6.53 10.42
C ALA A 142 -16.46 5.92 10.65
N ASN A 143 -16.59 4.58 10.62
CA ASN A 143 -17.90 3.93 10.60
C ASN A 143 -18.02 2.79 11.61
N THR A 144 -19.23 2.60 12.16
CA THR A 144 -19.53 1.52 13.10
C THR A 144 -19.55 0.15 12.43
N ILE A 145 -20.00 0.06 11.18
CA ILE A 145 -20.09 -1.18 10.40
C ILE A 145 -19.39 -0.97 9.07
N VAL A 146 -18.46 -1.88 8.74
CA VAL A 146 -17.70 -1.83 7.50
C VAL A 146 -17.68 -3.19 6.82
N PHE A 147 -17.95 -3.21 5.51
CA PHE A 147 -17.87 -4.40 4.67
C PHE A 147 -16.62 -4.35 3.79
N GLY A 148 -15.66 -5.26 4.03
CA GLY A 148 -14.48 -5.42 3.19
C GLY A 148 -14.70 -6.45 2.10
N ILE A 149 -14.94 -6.02 0.86
CA ILE A 149 -15.18 -6.90 -0.31
C ILE A 149 -13.96 -6.88 -1.21
N GLY A 150 -13.52 -8.06 -1.66
CA GLY A 150 -12.38 -8.18 -2.59
C GLY A 150 -11.80 -9.59 -2.63
N PRO A 151 -10.84 -9.86 -3.55
CA PRO A 151 -10.20 -11.16 -3.70
C PRO A 151 -9.48 -11.64 -2.44
N ALA A 152 -9.18 -12.94 -2.37
CA ALA A 152 -8.32 -13.49 -1.32
C ALA A 152 -6.92 -12.88 -1.37
N GLY A 153 -6.23 -12.85 -0.22
CA GLY A 153 -4.85 -12.34 -0.14
C GLY A 153 -4.69 -10.81 -0.16
N THR A 154 -5.76 -10.02 -0.29
CA THR A 154 -5.70 -8.54 -0.31
C THR A 154 -5.55 -7.87 1.05
N GLY A 155 -5.40 -8.65 2.13
CA GLY A 155 -5.14 -8.13 3.48
C GLY A 155 -6.37 -7.69 4.27
N LYS A 156 -7.61 -7.94 3.81
CA LYS A 156 -8.83 -7.49 4.48
C LYS A 156 -8.91 -7.88 5.94
N THR A 157 -8.81 -9.18 6.24
CA THR A 157 -8.83 -9.70 7.61
C THR A 157 -7.65 -9.21 8.42
N TYR A 158 -6.45 -9.20 7.84
CA TYR A 158 -5.24 -8.77 8.52
C TYR A 158 -5.31 -7.30 8.96
N LEU A 159 -5.77 -6.39 8.10
CA LEU A 159 -5.91 -4.97 8.44
C LEU A 159 -7.05 -4.73 9.45
N ALA A 160 -8.17 -5.44 9.33
CA ALA A 160 -9.24 -5.37 10.34
C ALA A 160 -8.74 -5.83 11.71
N MET A 161 -7.96 -6.92 11.78
CA MET A 161 -7.33 -7.41 13.00
C MET A 161 -6.36 -6.38 13.59
N ALA A 162 -5.52 -5.75 12.76
CA ALA A 162 -4.61 -4.70 13.21
C ALA A 162 -5.37 -3.50 13.81
N LYS A 163 -6.46 -3.08 13.21
CA LYS A 163 -7.32 -2.02 13.75
C LYS A 163 -8.02 -2.44 15.04
N ALA A 164 -8.51 -3.67 15.13
CA ALA A 164 -9.12 -4.20 16.35
C ALA A 164 -8.11 -4.26 17.52
N VAL A 165 -6.90 -4.75 17.26
CA VAL A 165 -5.82 -4.79 18.26
C VAL A 165 -5.41 -3.37 18.69
N HIS A 166 -5.29 -2.44 17.75
CA HIS A 166 -5.02 -1.03 18.05
C HIS A 166 -6.10 -0.43 18.95
N ALA A 167 -7.37 -0.62 18.58
CA ALA A 167 -8.51 -0.12 19.36
C ALA A 167 -8.57 -0.72 20.78
N LEU A 168 -8.20 -2.00 20.95
CA LEU A 168 -8.09 -2.63 22.27
C LEU A 168 -6.93 -2.03 23.09
N GLN A 169 -5.75 -1.86 22.48
CA GLN A 169 -4.57 -1.30 23.15
C GLN A 169 -4.78 0.17 23.57
N THR A 170 -5.48 0.94 22.75
CA THR A 170 -5.83 2.34 23.03
C THR A 170 -7.09 2.49 23.88
N LYS A 171 -7.68 1.36 24.35
CA LYS A 171 -8.87 1.31 25.21
C LYS A 171 -10.12 1.93 24.58
N GLN A 172 -10.19 2.01 23.26
CA GLN A 172 -11.40 2.43 22.53
C GLN A 172 -12.49 1.35 22.59
N VAL A 173 -12.07 0.08 22.70
CA VAL A 173 -12.96 -1.06 22.92
C VAL A 173 -12.51 -1.87 24.13
N THR A 174 -13.42 -2.60 24.74
CA THR A 174 -13.16 -3.43 25.92
C THR A 174 -12.88 -4.90 25.58
N ARG A 175 -13.28 -5.35 24.40
CA ARG A 175 -13.08 -6.72 23.92
C ARG A 175 -13.04 -6.79 22.41
N ILE A 176 -12.45 -7.86 21.89
CA ILE A 176 -12.45 -8.24 20.48
C ILE A 176 -13.19 -9.57 20.35
N ILE A 177 -14.21 -9.63 19.49
CA ILE A 177 -14.89 -10.88 19.14
C ILE A 177 -14.54 -11.20 17.70
N LEU A 178 -13.87 -12.34 17.50
CA LEU A 178 -13.48 -12.85 16.18
C LEU A 178 -14.49 -13.91 15.78
N THR A 179 -15.14 -13.70 14.65
CA THR A 179 -16.14 -14.65 14.17
C THR A 179 -15.82 -15.07 12.74
N ARG A 180 -16.04 -16.35 12.47
CA ARG A 180 -15.91 -16.93 11.13
C ARG A 180 -16.94 -18.06 10.97
N PRO A 181 -17.51 -18.27 9.76
CA PRO A 181 -18.31 -19.44 9.50
C PRO A 181 -17.53 -20.73 9.82
N ALA A 182 -18.18 -21.66 10.49
CA ALA A 182 -17.60 -22.93 10.89
C ALA A 182 -17.33 -23.87 9.70
N VAL A 183 -17.91 -23.56 8.53
CA VAL A 183 -17.74 -24.29 7.27
C VAL A 183 -17.60 -23.31 6.12
N GLU A 184 -16.80 -23.66 5.11
CA GLU A 184 -16.79 -22.91 3.85
C GLU A 184 -18.06 -23.21 3.02
N ALA A 185 -18.44 -22.26 2.15
CA ALA A 185 -19.62 -22.41 1.32
C ALA A 185 -19.48 -23.63 0.39
N GLY A 186 -20.35 -24.63 0.60
CA GLY A 186 -20.36 -25.88 -0.15
C GLY A 186 -19.74 -27.09 0.58
N GLU A 187 -19.07 -26.89 1.73
CA GLU A 187 -18.57 -27.97 2.56
C GLU A 187 -19.59 -28.40 3.62
N ARG A 188 -19.62 -29.71 3.89
CA ARG A 188 -20.44 -30.28 4.98
C ARG A 188 -19.52 -30.57 6.17
N LEU A 189 -19.87 -30.08 7.35
CA LEU A 189 -19.15 -30.29 8.62
C LEU A 189 -18.85 -31.78 8.94
N GLY A 190 -19.54 -32.71 8.30
CA GLY A 190 -19.36 -34.14 8.47
C GLY A 190 -18.14 -34.76 7.80
N PHE A 191 -17.36 -34.01 6.99
CA PHE A 191 -16.26 -34.56 6.20
C PHE A 191 -14.92 -34.64 6.97
N LEU A 192 -14.76 -33.88 8.04
CA LEU A 192 -13.55 -33.91 8.87
C LEU A 192 -13.79 -34.81 10.10
N PRO A 193 -12.85 -35.72 10.43
CA PRO A 193 -12.93 -36.51 11.66
C PRO A 193 -12.61 -35.61 12.89
N GLY A 194 -13.24 -35.90 14.04
CA GLY A 194 -12.98 -35.21 15.30
C GLY A 194 -14.20 -34.51 15.91
N THR A 195 -13.97 -33.88 17.05
CA THR A 195 -14.95 -33.04 17.75
C THR A 195 -15.27 -31.78 16.96
N LEU A 196 -16.37 -31.09 17.29
CA LEU A 196 -16.74 -29.83 16.64
C LEU A 196 -15.62 -28.79 16.71
N SER A 197 -14.95 -28.67 17.87
CA SER A 197 -13.80 -27.77 18.06
C SER A 197 -12.64 -28.12 17.14
N GLU A 198 -12.26 -29.39 17.01
CA GLU A 198 -11.16 -29.82 16.15
C GLU A 198 -11.46 -29.61 14.66
N LYS A 199 -12.72 -29.68 14.27
CA LYS A 199 -13.16 -29.42 12.89
C LYS A 199 -13.14 -27.94 12.53
N ILE A 200 -13.33 -27.06 13.51
CA ILE A 200 -13.39 -25.60 13.33
C ILE A 200 -12.00 -24.97 13.42
N ASP A 201 -11.07 -25.58 14.16
CA ASP A 201 -9.72 -25.06 14.40
C ASP A 201 -8.94 -24.66 13.12
N PRO A 202 -8.95 -25.44 12.01
CA PRO A 202 -8.28 -25.04 10.77
C PRO A 202 -8.78 -23.72 10.20
N TYR A 203 -10.09 -23.43 10.34
CA TYR A 203 -10.71 -22.20 9.82
C TYR A 203 -10.41 -20.98 10.69
N LEU A 204 -10.12 -21.20 11.98
CA LEU A 204 -9.76 -20.14 12.93
C LEU A 204 -8.25 -19.85 12.96
N ARG A 205 -7.43 -20.77 12.49
CA ARG A 205 -5.97 -20.64 12.51
C ARG A 205 -5.45 -19.32 11.89
N PRO A 206 -5.96 -18.82 10.74
CA PRO A 206 -5.52 -17.55 10.20
C PRO A 206 -5.79 -16.35 11.12
N LEU A 207 -6.82 -16.43 11.99
CA LEU A 207 -7.10 -15.40 12.98
C LEU A 207 -6.09 -15.43 14.12
N TYR A 208 -5.76 -16.62 14.60
CA TYR A 208 -4.73 -16.80 15.63
C TYR A 208 -3.36 -16.36 15.11
N ASP A 209 -2.99 -16.76 13.88
CA ASP A 209 -1.72 -16.38 13.28
C ASP A 209 -1.60 -14.84 13.17
N ALA A 210 -2.67 -14.16 12.79
CA ALA A 210 -2.72 -12.70 12.76
C ALA A 210 -2.56 -12.09 14.17
N LEU A 211 -3.22 -12.64 15.20
CA LEU A 211 -3.06 -12.18 16.58
C LEU A 211 -1.61 -12.34 17.06
N TYR A 212 -0.99 -13.50 16.81
CA TYR A 212 0.40 -13.76 17.19
C TYR A 212 1.40 -12.83 16.50
N ASP A 213 1.09 -12.39 15.28
CA ASP A 213 1.91 -11.40 14.55
C ASP A 213 1.77 -10.00 15.16
N MET A 214 0.62 -9.68 15.77
CA MET A 214 0.24 -8.34 16.24
C MET A 214 0.39 -8.12 17.74
N MET A 215 0.30 -9.18 18.53
CA MET A 215 0.30 -9.12 20.00
C MET A 215 1.39 -10.00 20.59
N ASP A 216 1.71 -9.80 21.88
CA ASP A 216 2.62 -10.69 22.59
C ASP A 216 2.01 -12.08 22.74
N PRO A 217 2.70 -13.15 22.27
CA PRO A 217 2.21 -14.51 22.39
C PRO A 217 1.84 -14.91 23.83
N GLU A 218 2.52 -14.36 24.84
CA GLU A 218 2.24 -14.63 26.24
C GLU A 218 0.98 -13.92 26.77
N LEU A 219 0.55 -12.83 26.13
CA LEU A 219 -0.64 -12.09 26.49
C LEU A 219 -1.91 -12.70 25.89
N ILE A 220 -1.83 -13.29 24.70
CA ILE A 220 -3.00 -13.81 23.98
C ILE A 220 -3.78 -14.83 24.83
N PRO A 221 -3.17 -15.88 25.42
CA PRO A 221 -3.91 -16.83 26.26
C PRO A 221 -4.55 -16.16 27.47
N LYS A 222 -3.89 -15.17 28.08
CA LYS A 222 -4.43 -14.43 29.24
C LYS A 222 -5.66 -13.61 28.86
N LEU A 223 -5.60 -12.92 27.72
CA LEU A 223 -6.73 -12.12 27.21
C LEU A 223 -7.90 -12.99 26.77
N MET A 224 -7.62 -14.17 26.22
CA MET A 224 -8.67 -15.16 25.90
C MET A 224 -9.32 -15.73 27.14
N SER A 225 -8.54 -16.12 28.15
CA SER A 225 -9.06 -16.62 29.43
C SER A 225 -9.88 -15.57 30.18
N ALA A 226 -9.53 -14.29 30.02
CA ALA A 226 -10.25 -13.16 30.61
C ALA A 226 -11.50 -12.75 29.81
N GLY A 227 -11.78 -13.36 28.66
CA GLY A 227 -12.88 -12.99 27.78
C GLY A 227 -12.72 -11.62 27.09
N VAL A 228 -11.48 -11.11 27.07
CA VAL A 228 -11.14 -9.86 26.35
C VAL A 228 -10.99 -10.12 24.86
N ILE A 229 -10.44 -11.28 24.50
CA ILE A 229 -10.45 -11.78 23.12
C ILE A 229 -11.24 -13.08 23.10
N GLU A 230 -12.27 -13.12 22.27
CA GLU A 230 -13.14 -14.28 22.11
C GLU A 230 -13.18 -14.70 20.65
N VAL A 231 -13.10 -16.01 20.41
CA VAL A 231 -13.29 -16.59 19.07
C VAL A 231 -14.60 -17.35 19.08
N ALA A 232 -15.57 -16.83 18.33
CA ALA A 232 -16.94 -17.37 18.28
C ALA A 232 -17.26 -17.81 16.85
N PRO A 233 -17.26 -19.11 16.54
CA PRO A 233 -17.63 -19.59 15.22
C PRO A 233 -19.14 -19.32 14.97
N LEU A 234 -19.47 -18.93 13.74
CA LEU A 234 -20.86 -18.88 13.28
C LEU A 234 -21.28 -20.27 12.84
N ALA A 235 -22.34 -20.77 13.44
CA ALA A 235 -22.95 -22.05 13.10
C ALA A 235 -23.85 -21.95 11.86
#